data_7326f4aa10014e65959b19caf5e1c598
#
_entry.id   7326f4aa10014e65959b19caf5e1c598
#
_cell.length_a   1.000
_cell.length_b   1.000
_cell.length_c   1.000
_cell.angle_alpha   90.00
_cell.angle_beta   90.00
_cell.angle_gamma   90.00
#
_symmetry.space_group_name_H-M   'P 1'
#
loop_
_entity.id
_entity.type
_entity.pdbx_description
1 polymer ?
#
loop_
_entity_poly.entity_id
_entity_poly.type
_entity_poly.pdbx_seq_one_letter_code
_entity_poly.pdbx_strand_id
1 'polypeptide(L)'
;KPYWHVERARIDTTRNVPVELIVNGISVETVEIEADGALNDIQFQTELTRSSWVAVRVFPSSHTNPIFVEVDGKPIRASKRSAQWCLEAVDVCWNAKKGRIRQAEQADAKAAFDVAREAYKHIIAESYDDTK
;
A
#
# COMPACT_ATOMS: atom_id res chain seq x y z
N LYS A 1 -31.43 0.14 -13.47
CA LYS A 1 -30.45 0.23 -12.36
C LYS A 1 -29.21 0.98 -12.83
N PRO A 2 -28.61 1.86 -12.01
CA PRO A 2 -27.37 2.57 -12.36
C PRO A 2 -26.23 1.60 -12.69
N TYR A 3 -25.26 2.05 -13.49
CA TYR A 3 -24.13 1.20 -13.93
C TYR A 3 -23.20 0.79 -12.76
N TRP A 4 -23.18 1.54 -11.66
CA TRP A 4 -22.42 1.23 -10.45
C TRP A 4 -23.11 0.25 -9.49
N HIS A 5 -24.26 -0.27 -9.87
CA HIS A 5 -24.99 -1.21 -9.01
C HIS A 5 -24.22 -2.55 -8.95
N VAL A 6 -24.03 -3.07 -7.73
CA VAL A 6 -23.28 -4.32 -7.49
C VAL A 6 -23.74 -5.48 -8.37
N GLU A 7 -25.05 -5.60 -8.59
CA GLU A 7 -25.63 -6.65 -9.46
C GLU A 7 -25.19 -6.54 -10.92
N ARG A 8 -24.81 -5.35 -11.39
CA ARG A 8 -24.27 -5.14 -12.75
C ARG A 8 -22.78 -5.34 -12.84
N ALA A 9 -22.09 -5.24 -11.71
CA ALA A 9 -20.66 -5.51 -11.63
C ALA A 9 -20.37 -7.02 -11.58
N ARG A 10 -21.39 -7.85 -11.41
CA ARG A 10 -21.24 -9.32 -11.43
C ARG A 10 -20.80 -9.80 -12.80
N ILE A 11 -19.94 -10.79 -12.79
CA ILE A 11 -19.54 -11.52 -13.99
C ILE A 11 -20.66 -12.48 -14.34
N ASP A 12 -21.19 -12.37 -15.56
CA ASP A 12 -22.36 -13.16 -16.01
C ASP A 12 -22.04 -14.64 -16.23
N THR A 13 -20.77 -14.98 -16.41
CA THR A 13 -20.31 -16.35 -16.63
C THR A 13 -19.46 -16.81 -15.44
N THR A 14 -19.73 -18.00 -14.94
CA THR A 14 -18.90 -18.67 -13.95
C THR A 14 -17.48 -18.86 -14.47
N ARG A 15 -16.52 -18.40 -13.73
CA ARG A 15 -15.09 -18.55 -14.02
C ARG A 15 -14.29 -18.62 -12.74
N ASN A 16 -13.12 -19.16 -12.82
CA ASN A 16 -12.18 -19.11 -11.72
C ASN A 16 -11.56 -17.70 -11.63
N VAL A 17 -11.45 -17.21 -10.42
CA VAL A 17 -10.79 -15.95 -10.10
C VAL A 17 -9.72 -16.18 -9.04
N PRO A 18 -8.53 -15.60 -9.19
CA PRO A 18 -7.49 -15.72 -8.18
C PRO A 18 -7.80 -14.86 -6.97
N VAL A 19 -7.67 -15.46 -5.81
CA VAL A 19 -7.64 -14.79 -4.51
C VAL A 19 -6.22 -14.89 -3.97
N GLU A 20 -5.59 -13.75 -3.74
CA GLU A 20 -4.18 -13.65 -3.45
C GLU A 20 -3.96 -13.11 -2.03
N LEU A 21 -3.04 -13.73 -1.30
CA LEU A 21 -2.44 -13.16 -0.10
C LEU A 21 -1.31 -12.23 -0.51
N ILE A 22 -1.43 -10.97 -0.17
CA ILE A 22 -0.43 -9.94 -0.46
C ILE A 22 0.33 -9.61 0.83
N VAL A 23 1.65 -9.69 0.78
CA VAL A 23 2.54 -9.24 1.85
C VAL A 23 3.45 -8.16 1.29
N ASN A 24 3.40 -6.96 1.87
CA ASN A 24 4.22 -5.81 1.44
C ASN A 24 4.13 -5.50 -0.06
N GLY A 25 2.97 -5.76 -0.68
CA GLY A 25 2.73 -5.51 -2.11
C GLY A 25 3.05 -6.68 -3.04
N ILE A 26 3.54 -7.80 -2.50
CA ILE A 26 3.89 -9.00 -3.27
C ILE A 26 2.85 -10.09 -3.00
N SER A 27 2.36 -10.74 -4.05
CA SER A 27 1.53 -11.94 -3.93
C SER A 27 2.40 -13.10 -3.47
N VAL A 28 2.10 -13.64 -2.28
CA VAL A 28 2.88 -14.74 -1.67
C VAL A 28 2.16 -16.07 -1.75
N GLU A 29 0.84 -16.04 -1.87
CA GLU A 29 0.01 -17.24 -2.03
C GLU A 29 -1.21 -16.89 -2.87
N THR A 30 -1.70 -17.84 -3.66
CA THR A 30 -2.86 -17.67 -4.54
C THR A 30 -3.73 -18.91 -4.49
N VAL A 31 -5.04 -18.71 -4.30
CA VAL A 31 -6.06 -19.74 -4.38
C VAL A 31 -7.05 -19.36 -5.47
N GLU A 32 -7.35 -20.28 -6.37
CA GLU A 32 -8.40 -20.09 -7.39
C GLU A 32 -9.76 -20.49 -6.81
N ILE A 33 -10.74 -19.63 -6.94
CA ILE A 33 -12.12 -19.91 -6.55
C ILE A 33 -13.04 -19.74 -7.75
N GLU A 34 -14.13 -20.50 -7.74
CA GLU A 34 -15.19 -20.37 -8.75
C GLU A 34 -16.07 -19.14 -8.43
N ALA A 35 -16.25 -18.27 -9.41
CA ALA A 35 -17.06 -17.05 -9.25
C ALA A 35 -18.56 -17.33 -9.51
N ASP A 36 -19.14 -18.30 -8.81
CA ASP A 36 -20.52 -18.76 -8.93
C ASP A 36 -21.51 -18.03 -8.01
N GLY A 37 -21.01 -17.18 -7.12
CA GLY A 37 -21.79 -16.46 -6.12
C GLY A 37 -22.00 -17.24 -4.82
N ALA A 38 -21.41 -18.42 -4.67
CA ALA A 38 -21.38 -19.15 -3.41
C ALA A 38 -20.48 -18.47 -2.38
N LEU A 39 -20.71 -18.76 -1.10
CA LEU A 39 -19.82 -18.35 -0.03
C LEU A 39 -18.66 -19.33 0.06
N ASN A 40 -17.44 -18.80 0.02
CA ASN A 40 -16.24 -19.59 0.16
C ASN A 40 -15.43 -19.09 1.36
N ASP A 41 -15.05 -20.00 2.25
CA ASP A 41 -14.10 -19.74 3.32
C ASP A 41 -12.69 -20.06 2.83
N ILE A 42 -11.81 -19.06 2.81
CA ILE A 42 -10.41 -19.21 2.37
C ILE A 42 -9.51 -18.92 3.56
N GLN A 43 -8.54 -19.79 3.78
CA GLN A 43 -7.55 -19.65 4.80
C GLN A 43 -6.16 -19.57 4.17
N PHE A 44 -5.42 -18.52 4.51
CA PHE A 44 -4.00 -18.37 4.18
C PHE A 44 -3.16 -18.50 5.43
N GLN A 45 -1.97 -19.04 5.30
CA GLN A 45 -0.99 -19.12 6.38
C GLN A 45 0.37 -18.65 5.88
N THR A 46 0.94 -17.64 6.56
CA THR A 46 2.27 -17.12 6.20
C THR A 46 3.06 -16.78 7.44
N GLU A 47 4.38 -16.91 7.35
CA GLU A 47 5.30 -16.54 8.41
C GLU A 47 5.86 -15.14 8.12
N LEU A 48 5.81 -14.25 9.12
CA LEU A 48 6.34 -12.91 9.03
C LEU A 48 7.50 -12.76 10.03
N THR A 49 8.70 -12.64 9.51
CA THR A 49 9.93 -12.47 10.33
C THR A 49 10.26 -11.00 10.64
N ARG A 50 9.47 -10.07 10.10
CA ARG A 50 9.63 -8.62 10.27
C ARG A 50 8.29 -7.91 10.09
N SER A 51 8.20 -6.71 10.64
CA SER A 51 7.00 -5.89 10.53
C SER A 51 6.58 -5.69 9.08
N SER A 52 5.32 -5.99 8.81
CA SER A 52 4.78 -6.08 7.45
C SER A 52 3.32 -5.65 7.41
N TRP A 53 2.82 -5.31 6.25
CA TRP A 53 1.39 -5.21 6.03
C TRP A 53 0.92 -6.37 5.14
N VAL A 54 -0.30 -6.84 5.42
CA VAL A 54 -0.90 -7.98 4.75
C VAL A 54 -2.29 -7.59 4.27
N ALA A 55 -2.66 -7.99 3.07
CA ALA A 55 -4.00 -7.83 2.53
C ALA A 55 -4.39 -9.03 1.67
N VAL A 56 -5.68 -9.21 1.46
CA VAL A 56 -6.20 -10.16 0.49
C VAL A 56 -6.71 -9.39 -0.73
N ARG A 57 -6.37 -9.85 -1.90
CA ARG A 57 -6.84 -9.31 -3.17
C ARG A 57 -7.59 -10.37 -3.95
N VAL A 58 -8.78 -10.02 -4.44
CA VAL A 58 -9.54 -10.80 -5.42
C VAL A 58 -9.36 -10.11 -6.76
N PHE A 59 -8.56 -10.68 -7.62
CA PHE A 59 -8.24 -10.08 -8.91
C PHE A 59 -9.43 -10.18 -9.87
N PRO A 60 -9.75 -9.12 -10.65
CA PRO A 60 -9.01 -7.86 -10.81
C PRO A 60 -9.54 -6.69 -9.97
N SER A 61 -10.56 -6.83 -9.15
CA SER A 61 -11.39 -5.69 -8.77
C SER A 61 -11.58 -5.41 -7.29
N SER A 62 -11.19 -6.29 -6.39
CA SER A 62 -11.41 -6.07 -4.95
C SER A 62 -10.21 -6.44 -4.08
N HIS A 63 -10.11 -5.77 -2.94
CA HIS A 63 -9.11 -6.07 -1.93
C HIS A 63 -9.65 -5.70 -0.53
N THR A 64 -9.07 -6.29 0.49
CA THR A 64 -9.34 -5.91 1.87
C THR A 64 -8.55 -4.66 2.25
N ASN A 65 -8.91 -4.06 3.38
CA ASN A 65 -7.97 -3.16 4.06
C ASN A 65 -6.73 -3.95 4.50
N PRO A 66 -5.56 -3.30 4.57
CA PRO A 66 -4.37 -3.95 5.07
C PRO A 66 -4.46 -4.20 6.57
N ILE A 67 -3.90 -5.32 7.00
CA ILE A 67 -3.59 -5.62 8.40
C ILE A 67 -2.12 -5.30 8.62
N PHE A 68 -1.81 -4.49 9.61
CA PHE A 68 -0.43 -4.15 9.96
C PHE A 68 0.03 -5.09 11.08
N VAL A 69 1.13 -5.79 10.83
CA VAL A 69 1.75 -6.72 11.78
C VAL A 69 3.09 -6.14 12.21
N GLU A 70 3.22 -5.85 13.49
CA GLU A 70 4.47 -5.35 14.08
C GLU A 70 5.21 -6.51 14.76
N VAL A 71 6.46 -6.69 14.40
CA VAL A 71 7.38 -7.67 14.98
C VAL A 71 8.42 -6.91 15.82
N ASP A 72 8.59 -7.31 17.07
CA ASP A 72 9.51 -6.69 18.04
C ASP A 72 9.29 -5.18 18.25
N GLY A 73 8.06 -4.71 18.06
CA GLY A 73 7.73 -3.28 18.18
C GLY A 73 8.41 -2.38 17.15
N LYS A 74 8.93 -2.95 16.06
CA LYS A 74 9.61 -2.21 15.01
C LYS A 74 8.61 -1.71 13.97
N PRO A 75 8.81 -0.52 13.39
CA PRO A 75 7.95 -0.01 12.34
C PRO A 75 8.12 -0.81 11.04
N ILE A 76 7.11 -0.78 10.18
CA ILE A 76 7.18 -1.38 8.86
C ILE A 76 8.14 -0.58 7.98
N ARG A 77 9.11 -1.27 7.39
CA ARG A 77 10.15 -0.71 6.51
C ARG A 77 10.30 -1.56 5.24
N ALA A 78 9.16 -1.87 4.63
CA ALA A 78 9.06 -2.93 3.62
C ALA A 78 9.63 -2.57 2.25
N SER A 79 9.76 -1.28 1.91
CA SER A 79 10.16 -0.87 0.56
C SER A 79 11.00 0.39 0.58
N LYS A 80 12.28 0.23 0.27
CA LYS A 80 13.23 1.34 0.09
C LYS A 80 12.84 2.23 -1.09
N ARG A 81 12.40 1.61 -2.18
CA ARG A 81 11.94 2.32 -3.39
C ARG A 81 10.73 3.20 -3.09
N SER A 82 9.75 2.70 -2.33
CA SER A 82 8.59 3.50 -1.93
C SER A 82 8.98 4.68 -1.04
N ALA A 83 9.91 4.48 -0.11
CA ALA A 83 10.41 5.56 0.73
C ALA A 83 11.17 6.62 -0.09
N GLN A 84 11.97 6.19 -1.07
CA GLN A 84 12.65 7.07 -2.01
C GLN A 84 11.65 7.90 -2.84
N TRP A 85 10.62 7.26 -3.37
CA TRP A 85 9.56 7.94 -4.10
C TRP A 85 8.84 8.99 -3.23
N CYS A 86 8.59 8.68 -1.95
CA CYS A 86 8.00 9.63 -1.01
C CYS A 86 8.93 10.83 -0.75
N LEU A 87 10.25 10.62 -0.64
CA LEU A 87 11.21 11.70 -0.51
C LEU A 87 11.17 12.64 -1.73
N GLU A 88 11.16 12.08 -2.93
CA GLU A 88 11.05 12.84 -4.17
C GLU A 88 9.71 13.61 -4.24
N ALA A 89 8.61 12.99 -3.77
CA ALA A 89 7.29 13.64 -3.71
C ALA A 89 7.28 14.86 -2.76
N VAL A 90 8.06 14.84 -1.67
CA VAL A 90 8.24 16.03 -0.80
C VAL A 90 8.84 17.17 -1.59
N ASP A 91 9.86 16.92 -2.42
CA ASP A 91 10.49 17.95 -3.23
C ASP A 91 9.58 18.49 -4.34
N VAL A 92 8.84 17.62 -5.01
CA VAL A 92 7.82 18.00 -5.98
C VAL A 92 6.77 18.91 -5.32
N CYS A 93 6.27 18.50 -4.14
CA CYS A 93 5.28 19.27 -3.40
C CYS A 93 5.81 20.64 -2.96
N TRP A 94 7.03 20.72 -2.43
CA TRP A 94 7.68 21.96 -2.05
C TRP A 94 7.81 22.91 -3.25
N ASN A 95 8.34 22.40 -4.36
CA ASN A 95 8.55 23.20 -5.56
C ASN A 95 7.24 23.76 -6.15
N ALA A 96 6.16 23.00 -6.08
CA ALA A 96 4.85 23.44 -6.54
C ALA A 96 4.20 24.49 -5.63
N LYS A 97 4.50 24.46 -4.31
CA LYS A 97 3.80 25.28 -3.31
C LYS A 97 4.58 26.49 -2.83
N LYS A 98 5.91 26.45 -2.79
CA LYS A 98 6.75 27.50 -2.18
C LYS A 98 6.43 28.93 -2.65
N GLY A 99 6.11 29.12 -3.93
CA GLY A 99 5.77 30.41 -4.49
C GLY A 99 4.35 30.92 -4.12
N ARG A 100 3.53 30.09 -3.49
CA ARG A 100 2.16 30.43 -3.06
C ARG A 100 2.03 30.65 -1.56
N ILE A 101 3.10 30.37 -0.80
CA ILE A 101 3.15 30.53 0.65
C ILE A 101 3.43 32.00 0.94
N ARG A 102 2.68 32.58 1.89
CA ARG A 102 2.88 33.95 2.31
C ARG A 102 4.30 34.17 2.85
N GLN A 103 4.90 35.31 2.57
CA GLN A 103 6.29 35.64 2.94
C GLN A 103 6.57 35.38 4.42
N ALA A 104 5.66 35.75 5.30
CA ALA A 104 5.81 35.57 6.75
C ALA A 104 5.81 34.08 7.20
N GLU A 105 5.29 33.17 6.37
CA GLU A 105 5.15 31.74 6.69
C GLU A 105 6.19 30.87 5.95
N GLN A 106 6.96 31.44 5.06
CA GLN A 106 7.89 30.67 4.21
C GLN A 106 8.98 29.97 5.01
N ALA A 107 9.49 30.60 6.06
CA ALA A 107 10.53 30.00 6.90
C ALA A 107 10.01 28.76 7.64
N ASP A 108 8.84 28.87 8.23
CA ASP A 108 8.22 27.75 8.99
C ASP A 108 7.83 26.61 8.05
N ALA A 109 7.25 26.97 6.90
CA ALA A 109 6.91 25.97 5.88
C ALA A 109 8.17 25.25 5.37
N LYS A 110 9.25 25.99 5.07
CA LYS A 110 10.51 25.36 4.67
C LYS A 110 11.05 24.40 5.74
N ALA A 111 11.04 24.82 7.00
CA ALA A 111 11.48 23.98 8.11
C ALA A 111 10.65 22.67 8.20
N ALA A 112 9.33 22.74 8.05
CA ALA A 112 8.47 21.55 8.04
C ALA A 112 8.81 20.59 6.88
N PHE A 113 9.08 21.11 5.68
CA PHE A 113 9.51 20.29 4.54
C PHE A 113 10.90 19.69 4.75
N ASP A 114 11.83 20.41 5.40
CA ASP A 114 13.15 19.90 5.72
C ASP A 114 13.07 18.76 6.75
N VAL A 115 12.21 18.88 7.76
CA VAL A 115 11.94 17.79 8.72
C VAL A 115 11.39 16.54 8.00
N ALA A 116 10.47 16.72 7.06
CA ALA A 116 9.94 15.61 6.27
C ALA A 116 11.03 14.92 5.42
N ARG A 117 11.95 15.70 4.82
CA ARG A 117 13.09 15.13 4.07
C ARG A 117 13.99 14.28 4.95
N GLU A 118 14.38 14.80 6.12
CA GLU A 118 15.23 14.06 7.05
C GLU A 118 14.53 12.78 7.55
N ALA A 119 13.22 12.85 7.83
CA ALA A 119 12.45 11.67 8.22
C ALA A 119 12.48 10.59 7.11
N TYR A 120 12.26 10.96 5.84
CA TYR A 120 12.32 10.00 4.74
C TYR A 120 13.73 9.47 4.48
N LYS A 121 14.78 10.26 4.63
CA LYS A 121 16.17 9.77 4.56
C LYS A 121 16.45 8.71 5.62
N HIS A 122 15.96 8.92 6.83
CA HIS A 122 16.06 7.95 7.91
C HIS A 122 15.28 6.66 7.60
N ILE A 123 14.03 6.79 7.12
CA ILE A 123 13.21 5.66 6.68
C ILE A 123 13.93 4.87 5.57
N ILE A 124 14.53 5.53 4.58
CA ILE A 124 15.29 4.89 3.50
C ILE A 124 16.46 4.09 4.04
N ALA A 125 17.20 4.66 5.03
CA ALA A 125 18.34 3.98 5.63
C ALA A 125 17.94 2.72 6.41
N GLU A 126 16.73 2.70 7.00
CA GLU A 126 16.17 1.56 7.74
C GLU A 126 15.41 0.57 6.85
N SER A 127 15.05 0.98 5.63
CA SER A 127 14.23 0.16 4.73
C SER A 127 15.04 -0.93 4.05
N TYR A 128 14.37 -2.04 3.80
CA TYR A 128 14.92 -3.15 3.05
C TYR A 128 14.87 -2.86 1.55
N ASP A 129 15.80 -3.42 0.81
CA ASP A 129 15.69 -3.45 -0.63
C ASP A 129 14.45 -4.27 -1.03
N ASP A 130 13.69 -3.76 -2.02
CA ASP A 130 12.51 -4.45 -2.51
C ASP A 130 12.95 -5.84 -3.00
N THR A 131 12.52 -6.87 -2.31
CA THR A 131 12.72 -8.24 -2.79
C THR A 131 11.83 -8.45 -4.00
N LYS A 132 12.44 -8.95 -5.07
CA LYS A 132 11.74 -9.39 -6.29
C LYS A 132 10.92 -10.62 -5.98
#